data_e6b5f24b1e993f4e482da1b6aebba6fc
#
_entry.id   e6b5f24b1e993f4e482da1b6aebba6fc
#
_cell.length_a   1.000
_cell.length_b   1.000
_cell.length_c   1.000
_cell.angle_alpha   90.00
_cell.angle_beta   90.00
_cell.angle_gamma   90.00
#
_symmetry.space_group_name_H-M   'P 1'
#
loop_
_entity.id
_entity.type
_entity.pdbx_description
1 polymer ?
#
loop_
_entity_poly.entity_id
_entity_poly.type
_entity_poly.pdbx_seq_one_letter_code
_entity_poly.pdbx_strand_id
1 'polypeptide(L)'
;MESKVTKNTLRSSSWRVNLSGNSAALSTRLQQQISRAIVYSGIPQLILETIPLERCSDNTGVAYRSAIALKLSRAMQQSPLAIAHQLTVSLPTITQDAGKQNLIEFEVEVAPPGWINFWLTDQGLATWLQDWIQPSTDTLISFRPQQGQKNLLPYLELTTQHSALFSQDTSKIFRVQYAHARCCSLLGLAHRQGLIQIQSMDLKTSKGLIVVPYPIPWLKDDLGKGTKQPLIQLVHPAERLLIGQIMDLTDYFSGTESKHWLKLASSVSNAFEQFYRSCRIWGEVKHQTPRLAQARLGLVGVTQVVLRSLLEDQLGVLAPGEL
;
A
#
# COMPACT_ATOMS: atom_id res chain seq x y z
N MET A 1 43.59 15.70 -4.45
CA MET A 1 43.43 14.24 -4.64
C MET A 1 42.62 13.71 -3.45
N GLU A 2 41.30 13.82 -3.50
CA GLU A 2 40.41 13.30 -2.46
C GLU A 2 39.81 12.01 -2.95
N SER A 3 40.12 10.91 -2.25
CA SER A 3 39.61 9.58 -2.54
C SER A 3 38.14 9.46 -2.14
N LYS A 4 37.25 9.29 -3.15
CA LYS A 4 35.90 8.84 -2.96
C LYS A 4 35.92 7.43 -2.34
N VAL A 5 35.61 7.36 -1.05
CA VAL A 5 35.30 6.10 -0.38
C VAL A 5 33.91 5.67 -0.81
N THR A 6 33.83 4.76 -1.76
CA THR A 6 32.62 4.01 -2.09
C THR A 6 32.29 3.11 -0.90
N LYS A 7 31.25 3.46 -0.16
CA LYS A 7 30.61 2.58 0.83
C LYS A 7 29.91 1.42 0.11
N ASN A 8 30.67 0.40 -0.26
CA ASN A 8 30.12 -0.93 -0.54
C ASN A 8 29.88 -1.59 0.83
N THR A 9 28.74 -1.31 1.44
CA THR A 9 28.22 -2.11 2.55
C THR A 9 27.85 -3.48 1.99
N LEU A 10 28.68 -4.47 2.29
CA LEU A 10 28.37 -5.89 2.13
C LEU A 10 27.04 -6.15 2.84
N ARG A 11 25.95 -6.30 2.07
CA ARG A 11 24.68 -6.79 2.59
C ARG A 11 24.90 -8.22 3.06
N SER A 12 24.96 -8.40 4.37
CA SER A 12 24.93 -9.72 5.01
C SER A 12 23.63 -10.40 4.59
N SER A 13 23.70 -11.65 4.18
CA SER A 13 22.65 -12.59 3.75
C SER A 13 21.21 -12.03 3.85
N SER A 14 20.68 -11.51 2.75
CA SER A 14 19.27 -11.14 2.63
C SER A 14 18.46 -12.38 2.25
N TRP A 15 17.34 -12.59 2.95
CA TRP A 15 16.39 -13.66 2.69
C TRP A 15 15.17 -13.09 1.95
N ARG A 16 14.54 -13.89 1.07
CA ARG A 16 13.28 -13.50 0.44
C ARG A 16 12.13 -14.21 1.12
N VAL A 17 11.10 -13.43 1.42
CA VAL A 17 9.87 -13.91 2.03
C VAL A 17 8.70 -13.46 1.18
N ASN A 18 7.80 -14.39 0.89
CA ASN A 18 6.56 -14.12 0.16
C ASN A 18 5.39 -14.14 1.13
N LEU A 19 4.58 -13.09 1.15
CA LEU A 19 3.43 -12.99 2.03
C LEU A 19 2.16 -13.38 1.30
N SER A 20 1.40 -14.29 1.91
CA SER A 20 0.03 -14.61 1.52
C SER A 20 -0.96 -13.88 2.42
N GLY A 21 -2.17 -13.64 1.95
CA GLY A 21 -3.25 -13.10 2.77
C GLY A 21 -4.13 -12.11 2.02
N ASN A 22 -5.33 -11.88 2.54
CA ASN A 22 -6.37 -11.08 1.90
C ASN A 22 -6.44 -9.64 2.43
N SER A 23 -5.58 -9.26 3.38
CA SER A 23 -5.55 -7.89 3.91
C SER A 23 -4.86 -6.94 2.95
N ALA A 24 -5.45 -5.78 2.69
CA ALA A 24 -4.82 -4.71 1.92
C ALA A 24 -3.61 -4.11 2.65
N ALA A 25 -3.61 -4.15 3.99
CA ALA A 25 -2.52 -3.66 4.82
C ALA A 25 -1.33 -4.62 4.81
N LEU A 26 -0.18 -4.11 4.39
CA LEU A 26 1.07 -4.89 4.38
C LEU A 26 1.55 -5.18 5.80
N SER A 27 1.37 -4.25 6.73
CA SER A 27 1.67 -4.43 8.15
C SER A 27 0.94 -5.63 8.75
N THR A 28 -0.36 -5.78 8.47
CA THR A 28 -1.16 -6.91 8.94
C THR A 28 -0.65 -8.24 8.37
N ARG A 29 -0.36 -8.29 7.07
CA ARG A 29 0.22 -9.49 6.44
C ARG A 29 1.56 -9.86 7.06
N LEU A 30 2.45 -8.89 7.29
CA LEU A 30 3.74 -9.11 7.95
C LEU A 30 3.57 -9.58 9.39
N GLN A 31 2.67 -8.96 10.18
CA GLN A 31 2.39 -9.40 11.55
C GLN A 31 1.89 -10.85 11.61
N GLN A 32 0.96 -11.21 10.71
CA GLN A 32 0.47 -12.59 10.61
C GLN A 32 1.60 -13.56 10.27
N GLN A 33 2.50 -13.19 9.35
CA GLN A 33 3.62 -14.05 8.97
C GLN A 33 4.64 -14.20 10.10
N ILE A 34 4.97 -13.11 10.80
CA ILE A 34 5.84 -13.15 11.97
C ILE A 34 5.19 -14.01 13.07
N SER A 35 3.88 -13.88 13.31
CA SER A 35 3.17 -14.72 14.28
C SER A 35 3.28 -16.22 13.95
N ARG A 36 3.11 -16.58 12.68
CA ARG A 36 3.30 -17.97 12.21
C ARG A 36 4.76 -18.43 12.41
N ALA A 37 5.74 -17.56 12.13
CA ALA A 37 7.15 -17.89 12.32
C ALA A 37 7.48 -18.15 13.80
N ILE A 38 6.89 -17.39 14.71
CA ILE A 38 7.02 -17.58 16.17
C ILE A 38 6.51 -18.97 16.56
N VAL A 39 5.29 -19.33 16.12
CA VAL A 39 4.70 -20.65 16.40
C VAL A 39 5.55 -21.77 15.82
N TYR A 40 5.97 -21.64 14.55
CA TYR A 40 6.78 -22.65 13.88
C TYR A 40 8.17 -22.85 14.54
N SER A 41 8.73 -21.77 15.09
CA SER A 41 10.00 -21.83 15.83
C SER A 41 9.88 -22.41 17.24
N GLY A 42 8.69 -22.87 17.66
CA GLY A 42 8.44 -23.42 19.00
C GLY A 42 8.48 -22.38 20.13
N ILE A 43 8.38 -21.09 19.79
CA ILE A 43 8.37 -19.99 20.76
C ILE A 43 6.97 -19.89 21.37
N PRO A 44 6.81 -19.91 22.72
CA PRO A 44 5.51 -19.83 23.36
C PRO A 44 4.75 -18.56 22.99
N GLN A 45 3.55 -18.73 22.44
CA GLN A 45 2.71 -17.61 21.93
C GLN A 45 2.15 -16.70 23.05
N LEU A 46 2.15 -17.19 24.31
CA LEU A 46 1.60 -16.50 25.47
C LEU A 46 2.30 -15.16 25.84
N ILE A 47 3.40 -14.82 25.18
CA ILE A 47 4.27 -13.71 25.57
C ILE A 47 3.91 -12.40 24.86
N LEU A 48 3.06 -12.43 23.82
CA LEU A 48 2.87 -11.28 22.95
C LEU A 48 1.40 -10.98 22.69
N GLU A 49 0.93 -9.88 23.24
CA GLU A 49 -0.37 -9.30 22.87
C GLU A 49 -0.33 -8.70 21.46
N THR A 50 0.80 -8.09 21.07
CA THR A 50 0.98 -7.45 19.76
C THR A 50 2.40 -7.63 19.23
N ILE A 51 2.53 -7.88 17.94
CA ILE A 51 3.81 -7.91 17.23
C ILE A 51 4.21 -6.47 16.92
N PRO A 52 5.35 -5.97 17.44
CA PRO A 52 5.82 -4.64 17.14
C PRO A 52 6.30 -4.60 15.69
N LEU A 53 5.67 -3.78 14.90
CA LEU A 53 6.03 -3.52 13.51
C LEU A 53 5.87 -2.04 13.24
N GLU A 54 6.93 -1.41 12.80
CA GLU A 54 6.96 0.00 12.44
C GLU A 54 7.30 0.13 10.96
N ARG A 55 6.59 1.03 10.28
CA ARG A 55 6.92 1.39 8.92
C ARG A 55 8.01 2.45 8.91
N CYS A 56 9.09 2.18 8.20
CA CYS A 56 10.17 3.13 7.92
C CYS A 56 10.02 3.59 6.47
N SER A 57 9.78 4.89 6.26
CA SER A 57 9.82 5.49 4.93
C SER A 57 11.15 6.15 4.72
N ASP A 58 11.98 5.60 3.84
CA ASP A 58 13.12 6.32 3.29
C ASP A 58 12.81 6.75 1.84
N ASN A 59 13.68 7.58 1.26
CA ASN A 59 13.48 8.09 -0.11
C ASN A 59 13.70 7.02 -1.19
N THR A 60 14.13 5.81 -0.84
CA THR A 60 14.56 4.77 -1.77
C THR A 60 13.63 3.57 -1.85
N GLY A 61 12.78 3.35 -0.83
CA GLY A 61 11.88 2.21 -0.81
C GLY A 61 10.90 2.22 0.35
N VAL A 62 10.05 1.21 0.40
CA VAL A 62 9.15 0.96 1.51
C VAL A 62 9.73 -0.15 2.36
N ALA A 63 9.99 0.15 3.63
CA ALA A 63 10.52 -0.80 4.58
C ALA A 63 9.68 -0.85 5.85
N TYR A 64 9.62 -2.01 6.45
CA TYR A 64 9.09 -2.22 7.79
C TYR A 64 10.19 -2.74 8.69
N ARG A 65 10.11 -2.41 9.98
CA ARG A 65 11.05 -2.86 11.00
C ARG A 65 10.29 -3.49 12.17
N SER A 66 10.78 -4.63 12.64
CA SER A 66 10.20 -5.29 13.82
C SER A 66 11.23 -5.41 14.94
N ALA A 67 10.80 -5.04 16.15
CA ALA A 67 11.52 -5.21 17.41
C ALA A 67 11.17 -6.52 18.13
N ILE A 68 10.53 -7.48 17.43
CA ILE A 68 9.99 -8.70 18.05
C ILE A 68 11.06 -9.52 18.77
N ALA A 69 12.24 -9.69 18.19
CA ALA A 69 13.32 -10.44 18.79
C ALA A 69 13.87 -9.79 20.07
N LEU A 70 13.85 -8.44 20.13
CA LEU A 70 14.21 -7.69 21.33
C LEU A 70 13.20 -7.92 22.46
N LYS A 71 11.89 -7.99 22.15
CA LYS A 71 10.86 -8.30 23.14
C LYS A 71 10.96 -9.73 23.66
N LEU A 72 11.22 -10.68 22.77
CA LEU A 72 11.30 -12.11 23.12
C LEU A 72 12.55 -12.46 23.92
N SER A 73 13.64 -11.69 23.78
CA SER A 73 14.95 -12.02 24.38
C SER A 73 14.92 -12.22 25.88
N ARG A 74 14.14 -11.40 26.61
CA ARG A 74 14.02 -11.54 28.07
C ARG A 74 13.32 -12.83 28.46
N ALA A 75 12.21 -13.16 27.79
CA ALA A 75 11.42 -14.35 28.11
C ALA A 75 12.13 -15.64 27.72
N MET A 76 12.91 -15.62 26.64
CA MET A 76 13.64 -16.79 26.14
C MET A 76 15.05 -16.92 26.72
N GLN A 77 15.55 -15.92 27.44
CA GLN A 77 16.93 -15.88 27.95
C GLN A 77 17.99 -16.12 26.84
N GLN A 78 17.69 -15.65 25.64
CA GLN A 78 18.54 -15.76 24.46
C GLN A 78 18.91 -14.37 23.93
N SER A 79 20.00 -14.31 23.16
CA SER A 79 20.37 -13.05 22.52
C SER A 79 19.33 -12.63 21.49
N PRO A 80 18.95 -11.35 21.42
CA PRO A 80 17.98 -10.87 20.43
C PRO A 80 18.41 -11.20 18.99
N LEU A 81 19.70 -11.15 18.71
CA LEU A 81 20.25 -11.45 17.39
C LEU A 81 20.02 -12.92 17.01
N ALA A 82 20.20 -13.86 17.94
CA ALA A 82 19.96 -15.28 17.70
C ALA A 82 18.49 -15.55 17.42
N ILE A 83 17.57 -14.93 18.19
CA ILE A 83 16.12 -15.03 17.98
C ILE A 83 15.73 -14.44 16.62
N ALA A 84 16.29 -13.28 16.25
CA ALA A 84 16.02 -12.66 14.95
C ALA A 84 16.44 -13.59 13.80
N HIS A 85 17.61 -14.21 13.86
CA HIS A 85 18.05 -15.20 12.87
C HIS A 85 17.14 -16.43 12.84
N GLN A 86 16.76 -16.97 14.00
CA GLN A 86 15.85 -18.12 14.07
C GLN A 86 14.51 -17.82 13.39
N LEU A 87 13.90 -16.66 13.67
CA LEU A 87 12.65 -16.23 13.05
C LEU A 87 12.79 -16.02 11.53
N THR A 88 13.89 -15.42 11.06
CA THR A 88 14.08 -15.17 9.62
C THR A 88 14.29 -16.45 8.83
N VAL A 89 14.89 -17.48 9.41
CA VAL A 89 15.01 -18.80 8.77
C VAL A 89 13.65 -19.48 8.63
N SER A 90 12.75 -19.29 9.60
CA SER A 90 11.43 -19.91 9.60
C SER A 90 10.44 -19.21 8.65
N LEU A 91 10.61 -17.93 8.35
CA LEU A 91 9.71 -17.15 7.50
C LEU A 91 9.50 -17.75 6.08
N PRO A 92 10.54 -18.14 5.32
CA PRO A 92 10.38 -18.71 3.98
C PRO A 92 9.69 -20.06 3.94
N THR A 93 9.91 -20.90 4.98
CA THR A 93 9.35 -22.26 5.05
C THR A 93 7.83 -22.25 5.13
N ILE A 94 7.27 -21.25 5.84
CA ILE A 94 5.83 -21.13 6.05
C ILE A 94 5.09 -20.71 4.77
N THR A 95 5.77 -20.05 3.84
CA THR A 95 5.16 -19.58 2.60
C THR A 95 5.01 -20.66 1.54
N GLN A 96 5.74 -21.77 1.65
CA GLN A 96 5.64 -22.89 0.71
C GLN A 96 4.32 -23.65 0.85
N ASP A 97 3.70 -23.64 2.02
CA ASP A 97 2.42 -24.29 2.31
C ASP A 97 1.19 -23.45 1.92
N ALA A 98 1.36 -22.16 1.69
CA ALA A 98 0.29 -21.28 1.23
C ALA A 98 0.16 -21.39 -0.30
N GLY A 99 -0.90 -22.07 -0.78
CA GLY A 99 -1.15 -22.26 -2.22
C GLY A 99 -0.94 -20.98 -3.03
N LYS A 100 -0.80 -21.11 -4.37
CA LYS A 100 -0.40 -20.10 -5.37
C LYS A 100 -1.26 -18.82 -5.45
N GLN A 101 -1.63 -18.23 -4.31
CA GLN A 101 -2.26 -16.91 -4.26
C GLN A 101 -1.20 -15.82 -4.34
N ASN A 102 -1.57 -14.66 -4.87
CA ASN A 102 -0.72 -13.47 -5.08
C ASN A 102 0.19 -13.21 -3.88
N LEU A 103 1.43 -13.70 -3.94
CA LEU A 103 2.40 -13.60 -2.88
C LEU A 103 3.15 -12.29 -2.99
N ILE A 104 3.10 -11.46 -1.93
CA ILE A 104 3.85 -10.20 -1.88
C ILE A 104 5.27 -10.49 -1.38
N GLU A 105 6.25 -10.22 -2.22
CA GLU A 105 7.65 -10.51 -1.95
C GLU A 105 8.33 -9.41 -1.14
N PHE A 106 9.04 -9.80 -0.08
CA PHE A 106 9.91 -8.95 0.72
C PHE A 106 11.34 -9.52 0.78
N GLU A 107 12.34 -8.64 0.81
CA GLU A 107 13.68 -8.95 1.28
C GLU A 107 13.75 -8.72 2.78
N VAL A 108 14.37 -9.65 3.52
CA VAL A 108 14.47 -9.60 4.98
C VAL A 108 15.94 -9.55 5.38
N GLU A 109 16.26 -8.63 6.28
CA GLU A 109 17.60 -8.42 6.81
C GLU A 109 17.56 -8.36 8.34
N VAL A 110 18.50 -9.05 8.99
CA VAL A 110 18.68 -8.92 10.43
C VAL A 110 19.76 -7.90 10.73
N ALA A 111 19.40 -6.88 11.52
CA ALA A 111 20.32 -5.83 11.96
C ALA A 111 20.56 -5.88 13.47
N PRO A 112 21.81 -5.65 13.95
CA PRO A 112 22.09 -5.57 15.37
C PRO A 112 21.24 -4.49 16.09
N PRO A 113 20.85 -4.70 17.36
CA PRO A 113 21.12 -5.88 18.19
C PRO A 113 20.12 -7.04 18.00
N GLY A 114 19.19 -6.97 17.06
CA GLY A 114 18.13 -7.97 16.82
C GLY A 114 16.90 -7.39 16.12
N TRP A 115 17.10 -6.32 15.37
CA TRP A 115 16.07 -5.77 14.49
C TRP A 115 15.86 -6.68 13.28
N ILE A 116 14.60 -6.85 12.87
CA ILE A 116 14.26 -7.53 11.61
C ILE A 116 13.69 -6.45 10.68
N ASN A 117 14.41 -6.17 9.59
CA ASN A 117 14.02 -5.21 8.56
C ASN A 117 13.39 -5.97 7.39
N PHE A 118 12.27 -5.46 6.89
CA PHE A 118 11.53 -6.00 5.74
C PHE A 118 11.49 -4.94 4.64
N TRP A 119 12.07 -5.24 3.48
CA TRP A 119 12.11 -4.39 2.30
C TRP A 119 11.15 -4.92 1.25
N LEU A 120 10.15 -4.11 0.86
CA LEU A 120 9.24 -4.49 -0.21
C LEU A 120 9.98 -4.46 -1.54
N THR A 121 10.06 -5.61 -2.23
CA THR A 121 10.68 -5.66 -3.56
C THR A 121 9.79 -4.98 -4.60
N ASP A 122 10.36 -4.60 -5.75
CA ASP A 122 9.57 -4.03 -6.85
C ASP A 122 8.52 -5.03 -7.38
N GLN A 123 8.82 -6.33 -7.36
CA GLN A 123 7.86 -7.39 -7.65
C GLN A 123 6.74 -7.44 -6.60
N GLY A 124 7.09 -7.36 -5.32
CA GLY A 124 6.11 -7.33 -4.23
C GLY A 124 5.21 -6.10 -4.31
N LEU A 125 5.78 -4.93 -4.63
CA LEU A 125 5.02 -3.70 -4.85
C LEU A 125 4.05 -3.83 -6.04
N ALA A 126 4.52 -4.40 -7.16
CA ALA A 126 3.67 -4.63 -8.33
C ALA A 126 2.50 -5.56 -8.01
N THR A 127 2.74 -6.63 -7.26
CA THR A 127 1.70 -7.57 -6.82
C THR A 127 0.68 -6.87 -5.91
N TRP A 128 1.15 -6.08 -4.92
CA TRP A 128 0.28 -5.34 -4.02
C TRP A 128 -0.59 -4.30 -4.75
N LEU A 129 -0.02 -3.56 -5.71
CA LEU A 129 -0.78 -2.63 -6.54
C LEU A 129 -1.82 -3.34 -7.42
N GLN A 130 -1.48 -4.53 -7.95
CA GLN A 130 -2.40 -5.33 -8.75
C GLN A 130 -3.58 -5.85 -7.94
N ASP A 131 -3.37 -6.23 -6.67
CA ASP A 131 -4.45 -6.66 -5.77
C ASP A 131 -5.53 -5.58 -5.57
N TRP A 132 -5.16 -4.29 -5.66
CA TRP A 132 -6.11 -3.18 -5.59
C TRP A 132 -6.98 -3.03 -6.85
N ILE A 133 -6.42 -3.33 -8.01
CA ILE A 133 -7.13 -3.21 -9.30
C ILE A 133 -8.10 -4.38 -9.50
N GLN A 134 -7.78 -5.53 -8.92
CA GLN A 134 -8.63 -6.72 -8.94
C GLN A 134 -8.83 -7.24 -7.52
N PRO A 135 -9.64 -6.57 -6.74
CA PRO A 135 -9.92 -7.05 -5.41
C PRO A 135 -10.61 -8.41 -5.50
N SER A 136 -10.01 -9.43 -4.92
CA SER A 136 -10.74 -10.62 -4.51
C SER A 136 -11.91 -10.17 -3.64
N THR A 137 -13.01 -10.92 -3.63
CA THR A 137 -14.22 -10.59 -2.85
C THR A 137 -13.88 -10.26 -1.38
N ASP A 138 -12.83 -10.86 -0.85
CA ASP A 138 -12.35 -10.69 0.52
C ASP A 138 -11.61 -9.37 0.76
N THR A 139 -10.90 -8.83 -0.24
CA THR A 139 -10.19 -7.54 -0.12
C THR A 139 -11.17 -6.37 0.05
N LEU A 140 -12.33 -6.43 -0.61
CA LEU A 140 -13.40 -5.43 -0.47
C LEU A 140 -14.09 -5.51 0.90
N ILE A 141 -14.11 -6.68 1.54
CA ILE A 141 -14.72 -6.89 2.87
C ILE A 141 -13.86 -6.25 3.96
N SER A 142 -12.53 -6.22 3.81
CA SER A 142 -11.62 -5.66 4.82
C SER A 142 -11.73 -4.14 4.98
N PHE A 143 -12.33 -3.44 4.00
CA PHE A 143 -12.63 -2.00 4.08
C PHE A 143 -14.05 -1.69 4.59
N ARG A 144 -14.91 -2.71 4.77
CA ARG A 144 -16.19 -2.45 5.41
C ARG A 144 -15.97 -2.20 6.90
N PRO A 145 -16.51 -1.12 7.47
CA PRO A 145 -16.55 -0.96 8.92
C PRO A 145 -17.19 -2.21 9.51
N GLN A 146 -16.57 -2.80 10.53
CA GLN A 146 -17.23 -3.86 11.29
C GLN A 146 -18.61 -3.34 11.67
N GLN A 147 -19.64 -4.10 11.34
CA GLN A 147 -21.04 -3.73 11.54
C GLN A 147 -21.30 -3.41 13.01
N GLY A 148 -21.21 -2.15 13.35
CA GLY A 148 -21.51 -1.61 14.67
C GLY A 148 -21.46 -0.10 14.62
N GLN A 149 -22.40 0.47 13.90
CA GLN A 149 -22.96 1.81 13.99
C GLN A 149 -23.24 2.42 12.61
N LYS A 150 -24.37 2.03 12.03
CA LYS A 150 -25.07 2.88 11.09
C LYS A 150 -25.68 4.06 11.88
N ASN A 151 -24.88 5.03 12.21
CA ASN A 151 -25.36 6.36 12.57
C ASN A 151 -25.13 7.29 11.38
N LEU A 152 -26.00 7.19 10.40
CA LEU A 152 -26.07 8.04 9.20
C LEU A 152 -26.61 9.45 9.50
N LEU A 153 -26.69 9.88 10.76
CA LEU A 153 -27.41 11.10 11.13
C LEU A 153 -26.80 12.00 12.22
N PRO A 154 -25.50 12.19 12.38
CA PRO A 154 -25.05 13.33 13.18
C PRO A 154 -24.53 14.51 12.35
N TYR A 155 -24.32 14.36 11.03
CA TYR A 155 -23.63 15.43 10.28
C TYR A 155 -24.56 16.52 9.73
N LEU A 156 -25.88 16.28 9.72
CA LEU A 156 -26.88 17.24 9.22
C LEU A 156 -27.57 18.04 10.33
N GLU A 157 -27.51 17.63 11.59
CA GLU A 157 -28.23 18.30 12.69
C GLU A 157 -27.39 19.19 13.61
N LEU A 158 -26.04 19.25 13.42
CA LEU A 158 -25.15 20.11 14.21
C LEU A 158 -24.92 21.51 13.61
N THR A 159 -25.88 22.04 12.87
CA THR A 159 -25.70 23.19 11.99
C THR A 159 -25.85 24.56 12.63
N THR A 160 -25.70 24.76 13.93
CA THR A 160 -25.94 26.11 14.48
C THR A 160 -24.88 26.74 15.38
N GLN A 161 -23.75 26.07 15.72
CA GLN A 161 -22.81 26.70 16.67
C GLN A 161 -21.31 26.73 16.33
N HIS A 162 -20.84 26.15 15.19
CA HIS A 162 -19.41 26.17 14.84
C HIS A 162 -19.13 26.45 13.36
N SER A 163 -19.53 27.59 12.84
CA SER A 163 -19.46 27.90 11.40
C SER A 163 -18.02 27.91 10.81
N ALA A 164 -17.00 28.26 11.59
CA ALA A 164 -15.63 28.37 11.07
C ALA A 164 -14.91 27.00 10.96
N LEU A 165 -15.11 26.08 11.90
CA LEU A 165 -14.55 24.71 11.82
C LEU A 165 -15.27 23.89 10.75
N PHE A 166 -16.57 24.07 10.60
CA PHE A 166 -17.39 23.44 9.54
C PHE A 166 -16.93 23.83 8.13
N SER A 167 -16.59 25.11 7.90
CA SER A 167 -16.13 25.57 6.60
C SER A 167 -14.80 24.92 6.18
N GLN A 168 -13.90 24.67 7.15
CA GLN A 168 -12.59 24.06 6.91
C GLN A 168 -12.69 22.57 6.56
N ASP A 169 -13.55 21.82 7.25
CA ASP A 169 -13.75 20.39 6.97
C ASP A 169 -14.53 20.16 5.68
N THR A 170 -15.51 21.00 5.37
CA THR A 170 -16.21 20.98 4.09
C THR A 170 -15.26 21.24 2.91
N SER A 171 -14.35 22.20 3.04
CA SER A 171 -13.33 22.49 2.03
C SER A 171 -12.38 21.31 1.82
N LYS A 172 -12.00 20.59 2.89
CA LYS A 172 -11.15 19.40 2.80
C LYS A 172 -11.89 18.25 2.13
N ILE A 173 -13.15 18.00 2.51
CA ILE A 173 -14.01 16.98 1.89
C ILE A 173 -14.15 17.25 0.40
N PHE A 174 -14.44 18.49 0.02
CA PHE A 174 -14.56 18.88 -1.39
C PHE A 174 -13.27 18.58 -2.18
N ARG A 175 -12.07 18.84 -1.62
CA ARG A 175 -10.81 18.49 -2.27
C ARG A 175 -10.66 16.98 -2.49
N VAL A 176 -11.07 16.16 -1.53
CA VAL A 176 -11.04 14.70 -1.65
C VAL A 176 -12.01 14.23 -2.75
N GLN A 177 -13.22 14.80 -2.77
CA GLN A 177 -14.20 14.53 -3.82
C GLN A 177 -13.71 14.95 -5.20
N TYR A 178 -13.07 16.12 -5.30
CA TYR A 178 -12.46 16.59 -6.54
C TYR A 178 -11.35 15.66 -7.03
N ALA A 179 -10.46 15.20 -6.14
CA ALA A 179 -9.41 14.24 -6.49
C ALA A 179 -10.01 12.92 -7.01
N HIS A 180 -11.08 12.40 -6.34
CA HIS A 180 -11.79 11.21 -6.78
C HIS A 180 -12.42 11.40 -8.18
N ALA A 181 -13.20 12.47 -8.40
CA ALA A 181 -13.81 12.77 -9.68
C ALA A 181 -12.76 12.95 -10.79
N ARG A 182 -11.60 13.55 -10.46
CA ARG A 182 -10.48 13.66 -11.39
C ARG A 182 -9.90 12.31 -11.78
N CYS A 183 -9.76 11.37 -10.84
CA CYS A 183 -9.38 10.00 -11.16
C CYS A 183 -10.37 9.35 -12.12
N CYS A 184 -11.67 9.47 -11.88
CA CYS A 184 -12.73 8.93 -12.74
C CYS A 184 -12.64 9.52 -14.16
N SER A 185 -12.47 10.84 -14.28
CA SER A 185 -12.34 11.53 -15.57
C SER A 185 -11.11 11.06 -16.35
N LEU A 186 -9.96 10.88 -15.68
CA LEU A 186 -8.72 10.38 -16.31
C LEU A 186 -8.89 8.95 -16.81
N LEU A 187 -9.47 8.08 -16.02
CA LEU A 187 -9.74 6.68 -16.41
C LEU A 187 -10.73 6.61 -17.56
N GLY A 188 -11.80 7.40 -17.54
CA GLY A 188 -12.77 7.50 -18.63
C GLY A 188 -12.13 8.02 -19.94
N LEU A 189 -11.24 9.02 -19.85
CA LEU A 189 -10.48 9.51 -21.00
C LEU A 189 -9.55 8.43 -21.56
N ALA A 190 -8.83 7.72 -20.70
CA ALA A 190 -7.92 6.66 -21.09
C ALA A 190 -8.63 5.50 -21.79
N HIS A 191 -9.83 5.16 -21.33
CA HIS A 191 -10.69 4.14 -21.96
C HIS A 191 -11.12 4.59 -23.36
N ARG A 192 -11.65 5.82 -23.50
CA ARG A 192 -12.04 6.38 -24.82
C ARG A 192 -10.86 6.47 -25.80
N GLN A 193 -9.65 6.66 -25.31
CA GLN A 193 -8.43 6.73 -26.13
C GLN A 193 -7.76 5.38 -26.36
N GLY A 194 -8.34 4.28 -25.88
CA GLY A 194 -7.83 2.91 -26.08
C GLY A 194 -6.54 2.58 -25.33
N LEU A 195 -6.14 3.40 -24.33
CA LEU A 195 -4.96 3.10 -23.49
C LEU A 195 -5.23 1.98 -22.49
N ILE A 196 -6.46 1.93 -21.99
CA ILE A 196 -6.97 0.90 -21.08
C ILE A 196 -8.38 0.51 -21.51
N GLN A 197 -8.84 -0.66 -21.06
CA GLN A 197 -10.27 -1.01 -21.13
C GLN A 197 -10.82 -1.14 -19.71
N ILE A 198 -11.98 -0.56 -19.47
CA ILE A 198 -12.70 -0.62 -18.21
C ILE A 198 -13.92 -1.47 -18.41
N GLN A 199 -14.12 -2.50 -17.58
CA GLN A 199 -15.33 -3.29 -17.59
C GLN A 199 -16.51 -2.43 -17.09
N SER A 200 -17.65 -2.51 -17.81
CA SER A 200 -18.88 -1.77 -17.60
C SER A 200 -18.96 -1.01 -16.29
N MET A 201 -18.87 0.30 -16.41
CA MET A 201 -19.21 1.20 -15.31
C MET A 201 -20.73 1.28 -15.22
N ASP A 202 -21.29 0.90 -14.11
CA ASP A 202 -22.48 1.57 -13.67
C ASP A 202 -22.10 3.02 -13.33
N LEU A 203 -22.44 3.95 -14.21
CA LEU A 203 -22.15 5.39 -14.06
C LEU A 203 -22.65 5.95 -12.72
N LYS A 204 -23.65 5.29 -12.12
CA LYS A 204 -24.19 5.65 -10.80
C LYS A 204 -23.33 5.19 -9.63
N THR A 205 -22.53 4.13 -9.80
CA THR A 205 -21.71 3.57 -8.72
C THR A 205 -20.23 3.84 -8.87
N SER A 206 -19.78 4.51 -9.96
CA SER A 206 -18.35 4.80 -10.25
C SER A 206 -17.41 3.57 -10.15
N LYS A 207 -17.96 2.35 -10.32
CA LYS A 207 -17.20 1.10 -10.24
C LYS A 207 -16.65 0.74 -11.60
N GLY A 208 -15.43 1.17 -11.91
CA GLY A 208 -14.75 0.73 -13.11
C GLY A 208 -13.50 -0.07 -12.75
N LEU A 209 -13.49 -1.36 -13.10
CA LEU A 209 -12.28 -2.17 -13.02
C LEU A 209 -11.54 -2.07 -14.34
N ILE A 210 -10.22 -1.81 -14.28
CA ILE A 210 -9.36 -1.89 -15.46
C ILE A 210 -9.18 -3.37 -15.81
N VAL A 211 -9.64 -3.77 -16.99
CA VAL A 211 -9.55 -5.16 -17.46
C VAL A 211 -8.48 -5.36 -18.54
N VAL A 212 -8.03 -4.28 -19.19
CA VAL A 212 -6.94 -4.31 -20.16
C VAL A 212 -6.07 -3.07 -19.97
N PRO A 213 -4.74 -3.20 -19.92
CA PRO A 213 -3.97 -4.45 -19.91
C PRO A 213 -4.15 -5.23 -18.60
N TYR A 214 -4.08 -6.55 -18.69
CA TYR A 214 -4.11 -7.43 -17.54
C TYR A 214 -2.95 -8.43 -17.58
N PRO A 215 -2.11 -8.52 -16.54
CA PRO A 215 -2.00 -7.55 -15.43
C PRO A 215 -1.57 -6.17 -15.92
N ILE A 216 -1.77 -5.14 -15.07
CA ILE A 216 -1.20 -3.81 -15.35
C ILE A 216 0.33 -3.95 -15.49
N PRO A 217 0.96 -3.28 -16.47
CA PRO A 217 2.40 -3.40 -16.69
C PRO A 217 3.20 -2.59 -15.66
N TRP A 218 3.13 -2.98 -14.39
CA TRP A 218 3.84 -2.32 -13.29
C TRP A 218 5.35 -2.39 -13.43
N LEU A 219 5.85 -3.49 -14.04
CA LEU A 219 7.27 -3.79 -14.17
C LEU A 219 7.78 -3.46 -15.57
N LYS A 220 9.06 -3.12 -15.66
CA LYS A 220 9.76 -2.92 -16.94
C LYS A 220 10.01 -4.28 -17.60
N ASP A 221 9.89 -4.33 -18.94
CA ASP A 221 10.17 -5.56 -19.70
C ASP A 221 11.66 -5.87 -19.77
N ASP A 222 12.50 -4.81 -19.85
CA ASP A 222 13.94 -4.98 -19.89
C ASP A 222 14.52 -5.13 -18.49
N LEU A 223 14.89 -6.34 -18.17
CA LEU A 223 15.89 -6.61 -17.15
C LEU A 223 17.22 -6.10 -17.74
N GLY A 224 17.59 -4.83 -17.47
CA GLY A 224 18.84 -4.26 -17.95
C GLY A 224 20.00 -5.25 -17.77
N LYS A 225 20.91 -5.30 -18.73
CA LYS A 225 22.04 -6.24 -18.74
C LYS A 225 22.72 -6.23 -17.36
N GLY A 226 22.50 -7.29 -16.58
CA GLY A 226 23.10 -7.48 -15.24
C GLY A 226 22.13 -7.41 -14.04
N THR A 227 20.88 -6.99 -14.20
CA THR A 227 19.88 -7.03 -13.11
C THR A 227 19.05 -8.31 -13.21
N LYS A 228 19.14 -9.16 -12.19
CA LYS A 228 18.34 -10.40 -12.08
C LYS A 228 16.92 -10.15 -11.55
N GLN A 229 16.59 -8.90 -11.21
CA GLN A 229 15.32 -8.56 -10.55
C GLN A 229 14.50 -7.62 -11.42
N PRO A 230 13.18 -7.85 -11.50
CA PRO A 230 12.28 -6.94 -12.19
C PRO A 230 12.26 -5.58 -11.50
N LEU A 231 12.27 -4.51 -12.29
CA LEU A 231 12.22 -3.13 -11.81
C LEU A 231 10.84 -2.54 -12.07
N ILE A 232 10.30 -1.84 -11.08
CA ILE A 232 9.02 -1.15 -11.27
C ILE A 232 9.16 0.04 -12.20
N GLN A 233 8.11 0.35 -12.95
CA GLN A 233 8.07 1.52 -13.85
C GLN A 233 7.87 2.83 -13.09
N LEU A 234 7.16 2.79 -11.96
CA LEU A 234 6.80 3.95 -11.15
C LEU A 234 7.97 4.39 -10.26
N VAL A 235 8.93 5.11 -10.83
CA VAL A 235 10.17 5.53 -10.15
C VAL A 235 10.20 7.02 -9.79
N HIS A 236 9.30 7.84 -10.35
CA HIS A 236 9.25 9.27 -10.08
C HIS A 236 8.91 9.54 -8.61
N PRO A 237 9.54 10.54 -7.94
CA PRO A 237 9.28 10.83 -6.52
C PRO A 237 7.79 11.04 -6.18
N ALA A 238 7.03 11.70 -7.07
CA ALA A 238 5.60 11.91 -6.86
C ALA A 238 4.78 10.61 -6.98
N GLU A 239 5.20 9.66 -7.82
CA GLU A 239 4.60 8.31 -7.88
C GLU A 239 4.84 7.56 -6.57
N ARG A 240 6.08 7.58 -6.08
CA ARG A 240 6.48 6.94 -4.82
C ARG A 240 5.80 7.58 -3.62
N LEU A 241 5.65 8.91 -3.60
CA LEU A 241 4.92 9.61 -2.54
C LEU A 241 3.46 9.16 -2.49
N LEU A 242 2.77 9.10 -3.64
CA LEU A 242 1.38 8.67 -3.71
C LEU A 242 1.22 7.22 -3.23
N ILE A 243 2.06 6.31 -3.72
CA ILE A 243 2.10 4.91 -3.25
C ILE A 243 2.32 4.86 -1.74
N GLY A 244 3.27 5.64 -1.22
CA GLY A 244 3.57 5.73 0.20
C GLY A 244 2.36 6.16 1.03
N GLN A 245 1.63 7.19 0.61
CA GLN A 245 0.42 7.67 1.31
C GLN A 245 -0.71 6.63 1.29
N ILE A 246 -0.86 5.86 0.21
CA ILE A 246 -1.82 4.76 0.14
C ILE A 246 -1.43 3.64 1.11
N MET A 247 -0.14 3.31 1.22
CA MET A 247 0.35 2.31 2.17
C MET A 247 0.14 2.76 3.62
N ASP A 248 0.48 4.01 3.97
CA ASP A 248 0.25 4.58 5.30
C ASP A 248 -1.22 4.47 5.69
N LEU A 249 -2.10 4.80 4.75
CA LEU A 249 -3.53 4.69 4.95
C LEU A 249 -3.96 3.24 5.21
N THR A 250 -3.50 2.28 4.41
CA THR A 250 -3.90 0.87 4.57
C THR A 250 -3.42 0.27 5.87
N ASP A 251 -2.22 0.64 6.30
CA ASP A 251 -1.69 0.21 7.59
C ASP A 251 -2.48 0.83 8.76
N TYR A 252 -2.95 2.07 8.59
CA TYR A 252 -3.82 2.71 9.57
C TYR A 252 -5.19 2.03 9.72
N PHE A 253 -5.77 1.51 8.63
CA PHE A 253 -7.02 0.75 8.68
C PHE A 253 -6.95 -0.51 9.56
N SER A 254 -5.76 -1.04 9.78
CA SER A 254 -5.54 -2.21 10.63
C SER A 254 -5.50 -1.86 12.12
N GLY A 255 -5.41 -0.58 12.48
CA GLY A 255 -5.41 -0.07 13.84
C GLY A 255 -6.84 0.22 14.36
N THR A 256 -6.99 0.27 15.67
CA THR A 256 -8.29 0.48 16.35
C THR A 256 -8.73 1.94 16.48
N GLU A 257 -7.94 2.91 16.02
CA GLU A 257 -8.23 4.34 16.21
C GLU A 257 -8.82 5.00 14.96
N SER A 258 -10.11 5.36 15.03
CA SER A 258 -10.93 5.85 13.91
C SER A 258 -10.93 7.39 13.69
N LYS A 259 -10.03 8.17 14.34
CA LYS A 259 -10.24 9.62 14.49
C LYS A 259 -9.69 10.53 13.38
N HIS A 260 -8.98 10.01 12.37
CA HIS A 260 -8.23 10.90 11.45
C HIS A 260 -8.47 10.66 9.95
N TRP A 261 -9.61 10.06 9.58
CA TRP A 261 -9.92 9.72 8.18
C TRP A 261 -9.81 10.89 7.20
N LEU A 262 -10.34 12.06 7.59
CA LEU A 262 -10.27 13.25 6.74
C LEU A 262 -8.83 13.74 6.53
N LYS A 263 -7.96 13.63 7.55
CA LYS A 263 -6.53 13.96 7.41
C LYS A 263 -5.84 13.00 6.44
N LEU A 264 -6.09 11.70 6.57
CA LEU A 264 -5.51 10.68 5.68
C LEU A 264 -6.01 10.83 4.25
N ALA A 265 -7.32 11.05 4.06
CA ALA A 265 -7.93 11.31 2.76
C ALA A 265 -7.32 12.57 2.10
N SER A 266 -7.11 13.62 2.89
CA SER A 266 -6.45 14.84 2.41
C SER A 266 -4.99 14.60 2.01
N SER A 267 -4.26 13.76 2.76
CA SER A 267 -2.86 13.41 2.42
C SER A 267 -2.78 12.65 1.09
N VAL A 268 -3.64 11.65 0.88
CA VAL A 268 -3.72 10.92 -0.40
C VAL A 268 -4.10 11.86 -1.54
N SER A 269 -5.10 12.75 -1.33
CA SER A 269 -5.54 13.72 -2.35
C SER A 269 -4.42 14.69 -2.74
N ASN A 270 -3.67 15.20 -1.77
CA ASN A 270 -2.54 16.11 -2.03
C ASN A 270 -1.40 15.37 -2.79
N ALA A 271 -1.10 14.14 -2.41
CA ALA A 271 -0.12 13.31 -3.12
C ALA A 271 -0.56 13.01 -4.56
N PHE A 272 -1.86 12.73 -4.76
CA PHE A 272 -2.42 12.56 -6.10
C PHE A 272 -2.33 13.83 -6.95
N GLU A 273 -2.61 15.00 -6.40
CA GLU A 273 -2.43 16.26 -7.13
C GLU A 273 -0.98 16.49 -7.54
N GLN A 274 -0.03 16.19 -6.65
CA GLN A 274 1.39 16.29 -6.96
C GLN A 274 1.80 15.30 -8.06
N PHE A 275 1.33 14.05 -7.97
CA PHE A 275 1.52 13.04 -9.02
C PHE A 275 0.96 13.54 -10.36
N TYR A 276 -0.29 14.03 -10.39
CA TYR A 276 -0.94 14.50 -11.60
C TYR A 276 -0.20 15.67 -12.26
N ARG A 277 0.36 16.58 -11.48
CA ARG A 277 1.14 17.72 -11.99
C ARG A 277 2.50 17.32 -12.54
N SER A 278 3.14 16.31 -11.94
CA SER A 278 4.54 15.94 -12.22
C SER A 278 4.68 14.78 -13.20
N CYS A 279 3.69 13.88 -13.26
CA CYS A 279 3.78 12.63 -14.00
C CYS A 279 2.82 12.63 -15.18
N ARG A 280 3.34 12.95 -16.38
CA ARG A 280 2.52 12.97 -17.60
C ARG A 280 2.07 11.56 -17.98
N ILE A 281 0.81 11.42 -18.41
CA ILE A 281 0.23 10.18 -18.93
C ILE A 281 0.09 10.28 -20.46
N TRP A 282 -0.24 11.48 -20.93
CA TRP A 282 -0.54 11.78 -22.33
C TRP A 282 0.67 12.34 -23.09
N GLY A 283 0.48 12.66 -24.37
CA GLY A 283 1.54 13.22 -25.22
C GLY A 283 2.61 12.17 -25.52
N GLU A 284 3.87 12.54 -25.40
CA GLU A 284 5.00 11.64 -25.69
C GLU A 284 4.97 10.35 -24.91
N VAL A 285 4.59 10.39 -23.62
CA VAL A 285 4.56 9.20 -22.77
C VAL A 285 3.58 8.15 -23.32
N LYS A 286 2.42 8.57 -23.82
CA LYS A 286 1.45 7.68 -24.47
C LYS A 286 2.04 6.93 -25.67
N HIS A 287 2.89 7.61 -26.47
CA HIS A 287 3.41 7.08 -27.71
C HIS A 287 4.76 6.37 -27.57
N GLN A 288 5.68 6.93 -26.77
CA GLN A 288 7.03 6.40 -26.61
C GLN A 288 7.13 5.34 -25.51
N THR A 289 6.35 5.49 -24.43
CA THR A 289 6.36 4.61 -23.26
C THR A 289 4.94 4.24 -22.81
N PRO A 290 4.14 3.59 -23.67
CA PRO A 290 2.73 3.30 -23.38
C PRO A 290 2.54 2.46 -22.13
N ARG A 291 3.46 1.56 -21.83
CA ARG A 291 3.43 0.76 -20.59
C ARG A 291 3.58 1.60 -19.34
N LEU A 292 4.42 2.65 -19.35
CA LEU A 292 4.51 3.62 -18.25
C LEU A 292 3.19 4.41 -18.11
N ALA A 293 2.59 4.83 -19.24
CA ALA A 293 1.28 5.47 -19.22
C ALA A 293 0.21 4.57 -18.57
N GLN A 294 0.20 3.28 -18.93
CA GLN A 294 -0.72 2.29 -18.37
C GLN A 294 -0.46 2.02 -16.89
N ALA A 295 0.82 1.94 -16.46
CA ALA A 295 1.16 1.80 -15.05
C ALA A 295 0.70 3.02 -14.22
N ARG A 296 0.87 4.25 -14.75
CA ARG A 296 0.35 5.48 -14.15
C ARG A 296 -1.18 5.47 -14.05
N LEU A 297 -1.87 5.00 -15.09
CA LEU A 297 -3.32 4.83 -15.07
C LEU A 297 -3.76 3.75 -14.07
N GLY A 298 -3.00 2.68 -13.92
CA GLY A 298 -3.20 1.72 -12.84
C GLY A 298 -3.13 2.40 -11.46
N LEU A 299 -2.12 3.23 -11.22
CA LEU A 299 -2.00 3.99 -9.95
C LEU A 299 -3.17 4.97 -9.76
N VAL A 300 -3.67 5.62 -10.83
CA VAL A 300 -4.91 6.41 -10.78
C VAL A 300 -6.10 5.54 -10.37
N GLY A 301 -6.21 4.32 -10.91
CA GLY A 301 -7.26 3.37 -10.55
C GLY A 301 -7.21 2.96 -9.08
N VAL A 302 -6.02 2.62 -8.57
CA VAL A 302 -5.82 2.33 -7.13
C VAL A 302 -6.24 3.53 -6.28
N THR A 303 -5.82 4.74 -6.66
CA THR A 303 -6.17 5.97 -5.94
C THR A 303 -7.67 6.22 -5.93
N GLN A 304 -8.35 5.99 -7.04
CA GLN A 304 -9.80 6.13 -7.17
C GLN A 304 -10.54 5.19 -6.20
N VAL A 305 -10.16 3.90 -6.15
CA VAL A 305 -10.76 2.92 -5.25
C VAL A 305 -10.57 3.32 -3.78
N VAL A 306 -9.35 3.75 -3.42
CA VAL A 306 -9.00 4.17 -2.06
C VAL A 306 -9.79 5.42 -1.63
N LEU A 307 -9.80 6.47 -2.46
CA LEU A 307 -10.53 7.71 -2.15
C LEU A 307 -12.02 7.48 -2.05
N ARG A 308 -12.58 6.62 -2.90
CA ARG A 308 -13.98 6.24 -2.84
C ARG A 308 -14.33 5.58 -1.51
N SER A 309 -13.55 4.55 -1.11
CA SER A 309 -13.78 3.87 0.17
C SER A 309 -13.66 4.82 1.36
N LEU A 310 -12.72 5.76 1.32
CA LEU A 310 -12.63 6.80 2.35
C LEU A 310 -13.86 7.70 2.40
N LEU A 311 -14.34 8.16 1.25
CA LEU A 311 -15.51 9.04 1.18
C LEU A 311 -16.79 8.31 1.61
N GLU A 312 -17.08 7.14 1.01
CA GLU A 312 -18.33 6.43 1.22
C GLU A 312 -18.35 5.64 2.53
N ASP A 313 -17.29 4.86 2.83
CA ASP A 313 -17.31 3.91 3.95
C ASP A 313 -16.85 4.55 5.27
N GLN A 314 -15.95 5.54 5.23
CA GLN A 314 -15.37 6.12 6.43
C GLN A 314 -15.92 7.51 6.78
N LEU A 315 -16.13 8.36 5.76
CA LEU A 315 -16.60 9.72 5.96
C LEU A 315 -18.14 9.85 5.77
N GLY A 316 -18.79 8.81 5.21
CA GLY A 316 -20.24 8.79 4.98
C GLY A 316 -20.73 9.83 3.96
N VAL A 317 -19.84 10.25 3.04
CA VAL A 317 -20.16 11.23 2.01
C VAL A 317 -20.04 10.62 0.61
N LEU A 318 -20.78 11.18 -0.35
CA LEU A 318 -20.76 10.70 -1.73
C LEU A 318 -19.39 10.85 -2.36
N ALA A 319 -18.94 9.84 -3.10
CA ALA A 319 -17.79 9.89 -4.00
C ALA A 319 -18.26 10.19 -5.45
N PRO A 320 -18.31 11.45 -5.88
CA PRO A 320 -18.83 11.82 -7.18
C PRO A 320 -17.89 11.36 -8.29
N GLY A 321 -18.44 10.84 -9.39
CA GLY A 321 -17.68 10.49 -10.59
C GLY A 321 -17.31 11.71 -11.45
N GLU A 322 -18.06 12.81 -11.29
CA GLU A 322 -17.90 14.08 -12.00
C GLU A 322 -18.17 15.24 -11.03
N LEU A 323 -17.47 16.34 -11.19
CA LEU A 323 -17.64 17.60 -10.45
C LEU A 323 -17.48 18.80 -11.41
#